data_7b9809b8ce7062219fed98c5c364ab70
#
_entry.id   7b9809b8ce7062219fed98c5c364ab70
#
_cell.length_a   1.000
_cell.length_b   1.000
_cell.length_c   1.000
_cell.angle_alpha   90.00
_cell.angle_beta   90.00
_cell.angle_gamma   90.00
#
_symmetry.space_group_name_H-M   'P 1'
#
loop_
_entity.id
_entity.type
_entity.pdbx_description
1 polymer ?
#
loop_
_entity_poly.entity_id
_entity_poly.type
_entity_poly.pdbx_seq_one_letter_code
_entity_poly.pdbx_strand_id
1 'polypeptide(L)'
;MMKEHAKLMKVIFSAGEVVGRKKLQKMIYIAKKVNLPFYEKYNFHFYGPYSEELTLRIEELCNLGFLHEVHEKKGGYFQYRYSLTDAGSDFLRHYDVEMPPLKDCILDLNEQNSRFLELVSTVLFFDGLQQEEVKEKVFTLKSKQRYTEEEILEAYHYIDKIKGLVTEELVKD
;
A
#
# COMPACT_ATOMS: atom_id res chain seq x y z
N MET A 1 -5.69 -16.91 -13.31
CA MET A 1 -5.66 -17.37 -11.92
C MET A 1 -4.64 -16.62 -11.07
N MET A 2 -3.41 -16.45 -11.57
CA MET A 2 -2.36 -15.77 -10.82
C MET A 2 -2.26 -14.28 -11.10
N LYS A 3 -3.22 -13.70 -11.80
CA LYS A 3 -3.15 -12.29 -12.24
C LYS A 3 -3.03 -11.32 -11.06
N GLU A 4 -3.89 -11.46 -10.07
CA GLU A 4 -3.89 -10.55 -8.91
C GLU A 4 -2.66 -10.79 -8.03
N HIS A 5 -2.23 -12.03 -7.92
CA HIS A 5 -0.99 -12.39 -7.21
C HIS A 5 0.23 -11.76 -7.90
N ALA A 6 0.29 -11.83 -9.23
CA ALA A 6 1.40 -11.26 -9.99
C ALA A 6 1.48 -9.73 -9.85
N LYS A 7 0.34 -9.06 -9.75
CA LYS A 7 0.31 -7.61 -9.48
C LYS A 7 0.96 -7.27 -8.14
N LEU A 8 0.64 -8.05 -7.10
CA LEU A 8 1.23 -7.85 -5.77
C LEU A 8 2.73 -8.12 -5.80
N MET A 9 3.15 -9.16 -6.51
CA MET A 9 4.57 -9.46 -6.70
C MET A 9 5.29 -8.30 -7.38
N LYS A 10 4.64 -7.67 -8.36
CA LYS A 10 5.21 -6.53 -9.07
C LYS A 10 5.42 -5.33 -8.14
N VAL A 11 4.50 -5.10 -7.20
CA VAL A 11 4.66 -4.08 -6.17
C VAL A 11 5.90 -4.36 -5.32
N ILE A 12 6.01 -5.57 -4.82
CA ILE A 12 7.12 -5.95 -3.94
C ILE A 12 8.45 -5.92 -4.69
N PHE A 13 8.45 -6.37 -5.94
CA PHE A 13 9.62 -6.28 -6.80
C PHE A 13 10.07 -4.83 -6.99
N SER A 14 9.13 -3.92 -7.27
CA SER A 14 9.40 -2.50 -7.48
C SER A 14 9.94 -1.84 -6.22
N ALA A 15 9.42 -2.22 -5.06
CA ALA A 15 9.86 -1.71 -3.77
C ALA A 15 11.21 -2.30 -3.34
N GLY A 16 11.56 -3.48 -3.84
CA GLY A 16 12.67 -4.28 -3.36
C GLY A 16 12.30 -5.03 -2.08
N GLU A 17 11.87 -4.31 -1.08
CA GLU A 17 11.47 -4.86 0.22
C GLU A 17 10.43 -3.95 0.85
N VAL A 18 9.42 -4.57 1.48
CA VAL A 18 8.41 -3.83 2.25
C VAL A 18 8.47 -4.30 3.70
N VAL A 19 8.66 -3.37 4.63
CA VAL A 19 8.77 -3.67 6.05
C VAL A 19 7.48 -3.27 6.74
N GLY A 20 6.72 -4.27 7.19
CA GLY A 20 5.48 -4.11 7.93
C GLY A 20 4.25 -4.56 7.17
N ARG A 21 3.42 -5.40 7.81
CA ARG A 21 2.14 -5.85 7.25
C ARG A 21 1.18 -4.69 7.03
N LYS A 22 1.10 -3.80 8.02
CA LYS A 22 0.22 -2.62 7.93
C LYS A 22 0.66 -1.71 6.78
N LYS A 23 1.97 -1.51 6.65
CA LYS A 23 2.52 -0.69 5.58
C LYS A 23 2.14 -1.24 4.21
N LEU A 24 2.30 -2.54 4.01
CA LEU A 24 1.93 -3.19 2.75
C LEU A 24 0.44 -2.99 2.44
N GLN A 25 -0.42 -3.19 3.43
CA GLN A 25 -1.86 -2.96 3.32
C GLN A 25 -2.16 -1.54 2.84
N LYS A 26 -1.52 -0.54 3.45
CA LYS A 26 -1.75 0.86 3.11
C LYS A 26 -1.22 1.22 1.73
N MET A 27 -0.06 0.69 1.37
CA MET A 27 0.54 0.94 0.05
C MET A 27 -0.38 0.46 -1.06
N ILE A 28 -0.91 -0.76 -0.95
CA ILE A 28 -1.82 -1.31 -1.97
C ILE A 28 -3.14 -0.52 -1.98
N TYR A 29 -3.66 -0.15 -0.81
CA TYR A 29 -4.88 0.64 -0.74
C TYR A 29 -4.72 1.99 -1.44
N ILE A 30 -3.64 2.71 -1.14
CA ILE A 30 -3.37 4.01 -1.76
C ILE A 30 -3.19 3.84 -3.28
N ALA A 31 -2.45 2.83 -3.71
CA ALA A 31 -2.28 2.52 -5.13
C ALA A 31 -3.63 2.30 -5.82
N LYS A 32 -4.51 1.53 -5.20
CA LYS A 32 -5.87 1.31 -5.69
C LYS A 32 -6.65 2.63 -5.83
N LYS A 33 -6.57 3.49 -4.83
CA LYS A 33 -7.32 4.75 -4.79
C LYS A 33 -6.79 5.78 -5.80
N VAL A 34 -5.54 5.66 -6.22
CA VAL A 34 -4.99 6.52 -7.27
C VAL A 34 -5.04 5.85 -8.65
N ASN A 35 -5.96 4.90 -8.80
CA ASN A 35 -6.36 4.27 -10.05
C ASN A 35 -5.40 3.26 -10.64
N LEU A 36 -4.49 2.71 -9.85
CA LEU A 36 -3.77 1.51 -10.27
C LEU A 36 -4.72 0.30 -10.14
N PRO A 37 -4.61 -0.70 -11.01
CA PRO A 37 -5.64 -1.75 -11.12
C PRO A 37 -5.52 -2.84 -10.05
N PHE A 38 -5.75 -2.47 -8.80
CA PHE A 38 -5.87 -3.37 -7.67
C PHE A 38 -7.34 -3.46 -7.26
N TYR A 39 -7.83 -4.68 -7.08
CA TYR A 39 -9.27 -4.92 -6.88
C TYR A 39 -9.60 -5.62 -5.57
N GLU A 40 -8.64 -5.72 -4.66
CA GLU A 40 -8.89 -6.23 -3.31
C GLU A 40 -9.94 -5.38 -2.62
N LYS A 41 -10.85 -6.04 -1.90
CA LYS A 41 -11.87 -5.36 -1.11
C LYS A 41 -11.29 -4.88 0.19
N TYR A 42 -11.60 -3.63 0.55
CA TYR A 42 -11.14 -3.02 1.80
C TYR A 42 -12.31 -2.61 2.66
N ASN A 43 -12.17 -2.81 3.96
CA ASN A 43 -13.09 -2.29 4.97
C ASN A 43 -12.30 -1.45 5.96
N PHE A 44 -12.99 -0.58 6.69
CA PHE A 44 -12.33 0.25 7.68
C PHE A 44 -12.20 -0.53 8.99
N HIS A 45 -10.97 -0.76 9.42
CA HIS A 45 -10.63 -1.48 10.63
C HIS A 45 -9.92 -0.56 11.62
N PHE A 46 -9.50 -1.12 12.76
CA PHE A 46 -8.86 -0.36 13.82
C PHE A 46 -7.65 0.46 13.34
N TYR A 47 -6.87 -0.09 12.43
CA TYR A 47 -5.68 0.57 11.86
C TYR A 47 -5.95 1.18 10.49
N GLY A 48 -7.20 1.56 10.20
CA GLY A 48 -7.58 2.14 8.92
C GLY A 48 -8.03 1.09 7.91
N PRO A 49 -8.01 1.42 6.61
CA PRO A 49 -8.43 0.48 5.57
C PRO A 49 -7.61 -0.81 5.60
N TYR A 50 -8.30 -1.95 5.56
CA TYR A 50 -7.70 -3.27 5.64
C TYR A 50 -8.41 -4.23 4.71
N SER A 51 -7.65 -5.12 4.05
CA SER A 51 -8.18 -6.12 3.13
C SER A 51 -7.79 -7.53 3.57
N GLU A 52 -8.79 -8.34 3.86
CA GLU A 52 -8.58 -9.76 4.14
C GLU A 52 -8.18 -10.52 2.88
N GLU A 53 -8.70 -10.11 1.72
CA GLU A 53 -8.30 -10.70 0.43
C GLU A 53 -6.81 -10.52 0.18
N LEU A 54 -6.28 -9.32 0.46
CA LEU A 54 -4.85 -9.06 0.31
C LEU A 54 -4.03 -9.96 1.24
N THR A 55 -4.45 -10.07 2.49
CA THR A 55 -3.77 -10.94 3.47
C THR A 55 -3.71 -12.37 2.97
N LEU A 56 -4.83 -12.91 2.45
CA LEU A 56 -4.89 -14.25 1.89
C LEU A 56 -3.95 -14.43 0.71
N ARG A 57 -3.91 -13.48 -0.20
CA ARG A 57 -3.02 -13.54 -1.37
C ARG A 57 -1.55 -13.52 -0.97
N ILE A 58 -1.20 -12.72 0.02
CA ILE A 58 0.17 -12.69 0.56
C ILE A 58 0.54 -14.05 1.16
N GLU A 59 -0.37 -14.64 1.95
CA GLU A 59 -0.15 -15.98 2.52
C GLU A 59 0.02 -17.04 1.43
N GLU A 60 -0.80 -16.98 0.38
CA GLU A 60 -0.71 -17.89 -0.74
C GLU A 60 0.64 -17.76 -1.47
N LEU A 61 1.11 -16.53 -1.66
CA LEU A 61 2.42 -16.29 -2.28
C LEU A 61 3.57 -16.84 -1.42
N CYS A 62 3.48 -16.70 -0.11
CA CYS A 62 4.45 -17.28 0.81
C CYS A 62 4.44 -18.81 0.73
N ASN A 63 3.24 -19.42 0.70
CA ASN A 63 3.07 -20.87 0.62
C ASN A 63 3.58 -21.43 -0.69
N LEU A 64 3.46 -20.67 -1.78
CA LEU A 64 3.99 -21.06 -3.09
C LEU A 64 5.51 -20.92 -3.20
N GLY A 65 6.14 -20.30 -2.21
CA GLY A 65 7.59 -20.06 -2.23
C GLY A 65 8.00 -18.88 -3.10
N PHE A 66 7.07 -17.99 -3.47
CA PHE A 66 7.36 -16.82 -4.31
C PHE A 66 7.70 -15.58 -3.50
N LEU A 67 7.33 -15.57 -2.22
CA LEU A 67 7.51 -14.43 -1.33
C LEU A 67 8.17 -14.88 -0.03
N HIS A 68 9.23 -14.15 0.36
CA HIS A 68 9.81 -14.27 1.69
C HIS A 68 9.00 -13.43 2.66
N GLU A 69 8.61 -14.03 3.78
CA GLU A 69 8.08 -13.30 4.92
C GLU A 69 9.02 -13.57 6.09
N VAL A 70 9.78 -12.57 6.48
CA VAL A 70 10.69 -12.68 7.62
C VAL A 70 10.05 -12.00 8.82
N HIS A 71 9.83 -12.76 9.87
CA HIS A 71 9.31 -12.26 11.13
C HIS A 71 10.50 -11.99 12.06
N GLU A 72 10.72 -10.73 12.40
CA GLU A 72 11.88 -10.36 13.22
C GLU A 72 11.47 -9.54 14.43
N LYS A 73 12.24 -9.68 15.51
CA LYS A 73 12.05 -8.90 16.72
C LYS A 73 12.98 -7.69 16.69
N LYS A 74 12.41 -6.51 16.89
CA LYS A 74 13.13 -5.25 16.95
C LYS A 74 12.81 -4.56 18.28
N GLY A 75 13.77 -4.62 19.23
CA GLY A 75 13.54 -4.05 20.55
C GLY A 75 12.31 -4.65 21.21
N GLY A 76 11.29 -3.84 21.50
CA GLY A 76 10.07 -4.28 22.16
C GLY A 76 8.93 -4.70 21.25
N TYR A 77 9.15 -4.83 19.94
CA TYR A 77 8.09 -5.16 19.01
C TYR A 77 8.57 -6.11 17.92
N PHE A 78 7.61 -6.73 17.22
CA PHE A 78 7.87 -7.59 16.07
C PHE A 78 7.48 -6.87 14.79
N GLN A 79 8.19 -7.20 13.70
CA GLN A 79 7.82 -6.69 12.37
C GLN A 79 8.01 -7.79 11.34
N TYR A 80 7.28 -7.66 10.23
CA TYR A 80 7.39 -8.56 9.09
C TYR A 80 8.06 -7.84 7.94
N ARG A 81 8.91 -8.57 7.24
CA ARG A 81 9.67 -8.04 6.10
C ARG A 81 9.36 -8.90 4.88
N TYR A 82 8.95 -8.27 3.80
CA TYR A 82 8.53 -8.95 2.58
C TYR A 82 9.45 -8.63 1.42
N SER A 83 9.89 -9.68 0.70
CA SER A 83 10.66 -9.55 -0.52
C SER A 83 10.38 -10.77 -1.41
N LEU A 84 10.64 -10.64 -2.72
CA LEU A 84 10.49 -11.78 -3.61
C LEU A 84 11.63 -12.77 -3.40
N THR A 85 11.32 -14.07 -3.54
CA THR A 85 12.31 -15.12 -3.65
C THR A 85 12.86 -15.14 -5.07
N ASP A 86 13.93 -15.91 -5.32
CA ASP A 86 14.43 -16.14 -6.67
C ASP A 86 13.34 -16.77 -7.53
N ALA A 87 12.61 -17.75 -6.98
CA ALA A 87 11.49 -18.38 -7.68
C ALA A 87 10.39 -17.37 -8.02
N GLY A 88 10.09 -16.44 -7.09
CA GLY A 88 9.12 -15.39 -7.33
C GLY A 88 9.56 -14.44 -8.43
N SER A 89 10.82 -14.03 -8.43
CA SER A 89 11.38 -13.17 -9.47
C SER A 89 11.36 -13.85 -10.83
N ASP A 90 11.70 -15.14 -10.87
CA ASP A 90 11.64 -15.94 -12.11
C ASP A 90 10.22 -16.03 -12.64
N PHE A 91 9.26 -16.34 -11.77
CA PHE A 91 7.85 -16.40 -12.15
C PHE A 91 7.41 -15.08 -12.76
N LEU A 92 7.72 -13.98 -12.10
CA LEU A 92 7.30 -12.63 -12.54
C LEU A 92 7.92 -12.29 -13.91
N ARG A 93 9.16 -12.69 -14.16
CA ARG A 93 9.83 -12.47 -15.45
C ARG A 93 9.12 -13.17 -16.62
N HIS A 94 8.53 -14.34 -16.35
CA HIS A 94 7.89 -15.16 -17.38
C HIS A 94 6.38 -15.03 -17.42
N TYR A 95 5.79 -14.28 -16.48
CA TYR A 95 4.36 -14.07 -16.42
C TYR A 95 4.04 -12.65 -16.88
N ASP A 96 3.37 -12.56 -18.02
CA ASP A 96 2.99 -11.24 -18.57
C ASP A 96 1.76 -10.72 -17.87
N VAL A 97 1.97 -9.89 -16.85
CA VAL A 97 0.89 -9.22 -16.15
C VAL A 97 0.68 -7.83 -16.72
N GLU A 98 -0.55 -7.55 -17.12
CA GLU A 98 -0.92 -6.26 -17.68
C GLU A 98 -1.08 -5.25 -16.53
N MET A 99 -0.13 -4.33 -16.43
CA MET A 99 -0.08 -3.29 -15.39
C MET A 99 0.47 -2.01 -15.98
N PRO A 100 -0.13 -0.85 -15.64
CA PRO A 100 0.53 0.41 -15.94
C PRO A 100 1.85 0.52 -15.16
N PRO A 101 2.79 1.37 -15.60
CA PRO A 101 4.02 1.61 -14.83
C PRO A 101 3.69 2.09 -13.43
N LEU A 102 4.36 1.55 -12.43
CA LEU A 102 4.04 1.84 -11.04
C LEU A 102 5.28 2.03 -10.15
N LYS A 103 6.48 1.88 -10.71
CA LYS A 103 7.70 1.88 -9.92
C LYS A 103 7.90 3.16 -9.10
N ASP A 104 7.76 4.33 -9.72
CA ASP A 104 7.99 5.60 -9.02
C ASP A 104 6.98 5.81 -7.89
N CYS A 105 5.71 5.47 -8.15
CA CYS A 105 4.66 5.52 -7.14
C CYS A 105 4.98 4.60 -5.96
N ILE A 106 5.33 3.35 -6.25
CA ILE A 106 5.60 2.35 -5.20
C ILE A 106 6.85 2.73 -4.39
N LEU A 107 7.91 3.19 -5.04
CA LEU A 107 9.12 3.63 -4.33
C LEU A 107 8.82 4.79 -3.39
N ASP A 108 8.04 5.75 -3.84
CA ASP A 108 7.66 6.90 -3.00
C ASP A 108 6.83 6.46 -1.80
N LEU A 109 5.81 5.63 -2.02
CA LEU A 109 4.99 5.08 -0.94
C LEU A 109 5.84 4.32 0.08
N ASN A 110 6.79 3.53 -0.42
CA ASN A 110 7.64 2.70 0.44
C ASN A 110 8.59 3.53 1.32
N GLU A 111 8.89 4.75 0.94
CA GLU A 111 9.73 5.67 1.73
C GLU A 111 8.98 6.30 2.91
N GLN A 112 7.65 6.30 2.86
CA GLN A 112 6.84 6.93 3.90
C GLN A 112 6.74 6.04 5.14
N ASN A 113 6.59 6.66 6.32
CA ASN A 113 6.37 5.89 7.54
C ASN A 113 4.92 5.42 7.66
N SER A 114 4.71 4.40 8.48
CA SER A 114 3.39 3.77 8.65
C SER A 114 2.33 4.72 9.18
N ARG A 115 2.70 5.62 10.08
CA ARG A 115 1.79 6.62 10.64
C ARG A 115 1.24 7.53 9.54
N PHE A 116 2.11 8.00 8.65
CA PHE A 116 1.69 8.89 7.57
C PHE A 116 0.83 8.15 6.55
N LEU A 117 1.21 6.92 6.19
CA LEU A 117 0.42 6.11 5.25
C LEU A 117 -0.96 5.77 5.82
N GLU A 118 -1.07 5.55 7.13
CA GLU A 118 -2.38 5.34 7.76
C GLU A 118 -3.25 6.60 7.61
N LEU A 119 -2.70 7.77 7.84
CA LEU A 119 -3.43 9.02 7.66
C LEU A 119 -3.86 9.21 6.21
N VAL A 120 -2.95 9.05 5.26
CA VAL A 120 -3.25 9.18 3.83
C VAL A 120 -4.36 8.21 3.42
N SER A 121 -4.27 6.96 3.84
CA SER A 121 -5.28 5.95 3.51
C SER A 121 -6.64 6.27 4.15
N THR A 122 -6.64 6.82 5.36
CA THR A 122 -7.88 7.22 6.04
C THR A 122 -8.55 8.38 5.29
N VAL A 123 -7.78 9.38 4.91
CA VAL A 123 -8.28 10.50 4.10
C VAL A 123 -8.89 9.99 2.79
N LEU A 124 -8.21 9.09 2.11
CA LEU A 124 -8.70 8.50 0.86
C LEU A 124 -9.96 7.65 1.06
N PHE A 125 -10.08 6.98 2.20
CA PHE A 125 -11.28 6.17 2.48
C PHE A 125 -12.54 7.04 2.53
N PHE A 126 -12.41 8.27 3.01
CA PHE A 126 -13.51 9.22 3.12
C PHE A 126 -13.52 10.27 2.01
N ASP A 127 -12.90 9.99 0.87
CA ASP A 127 -12.73 10.96 -0.21
C ASP A 127 -14.04 11.41 -0.88
N GLY A 128 -15.14 10.70 -0.66
CA GLY A 128 -16.46 11.11 -1.12
C GLY A 128 -17.08 12.23 -0.30
N LEU A 129 -16.50 12.57 0.85
CA LEU A 129 -16.98 13.63 1.74
C LEU A 129 -16.22 14.93 1.47
N GLN A 130 -16.79 16.04 1.94
CA GLN A 130 -16.09 17.33 1.90
C GLN A 130 -14.91 17.33 2.88
N GLN A 131 -13.89 18.16 2.62
CA GLN A 131 -12.66 18.16 3.41
C GLN A 131 -12.91 18.40 4.90
N GLU A 132 -13.86 19.26 5.26
CA GLU A 132 -14.21 19.50 6.67
C GLU A 132 -14.77 18.25 7.33
N GLU A 133 -15.60 17.49 6.61
CA GLU A 133 -16.15 16.24 7.13
C GLU A 133 -15.07 15.18 7.27
N VAL A 134 -14.13 15.11 6.32
CA VAL A 134 -12.98 14.18 6.37
C VAL A 134 -12.14 14.51 7.62
N LYS A 135 -11.88 15.79 7.87
CA LYS A 135 -11.13 16.23 9.04
C LYS A 135 -11.79 15.77 10.34
N GLU A 136 -13.12 15.93 10.45
CA GLU A 136 -13.87 15.46 11.61
C GLU A 136 -13.77 13.95 11.78
N LYS A 137 -13.87 13.19 10.69
CA LYS A 137 -13.72 11.74 10.72
C LYS A 137 -12.34 11.33 11.23
N VAL A 138 -11.29 11.98 10.74
CA VAL A 138 -9.91 11.70 11.19
C VAL A 138 -9.77 11.97 12.68
N PHE A 139 -10.22 13.14 13.15
CA PHE A 139 -10.11 13.51 14.56
C PHE A 139 -10.92 12.60 15.47
N THR A 140 -12.07 12.13 15.02
CA THR A 140 -12.94 11.26 15.82
C THR A 140 -12.45 9.80 15.81
N LEU A 141 -12.24 9.24 14.63
CA LEU A 141 -11.91 7.82 14.49
C LEU A 141 -10.45 7.53 14.83
N LYS A 142 -9.57 8.52 14.66
CA LYS A 142 -8.14 8.39 14.88
C LYS A 142 -7.66 9.28 16.03
N SER A 143 -8.51 9.49 17.04
CA SER A 143 -8.19 10.39 18.16
C SER A 143 -6.92 9.98 18.93
N LYS A 144 -6.66 8.68 19.00
CA LYS A 144 -5.46 8.16 19.70
C LYS A 144 -4.16 8.50 18.99
N GLN A 145 -4.17 8.66 17.68
CA GLN A 145 -3.01 9.01 16.88
C GLN A 145 -2.67 10.50 16.95
N ARG A 146 -3.62 11.32 17.40
CA ARG A 146 -3.44 12.77 17.58
C ARG A 146 -2.91 13.49 16.33
N TYR A 147 -3.52 13.21 15.19
CA TYR A 147 -3.16 13.90 13.96
C TYR A 147 -3.54 15.38 14.07
N THR A 148 -2.69 16.25 13.51
CA THR A 148 -2.92 17.69 13.47
C THR A 148 -3.55 18.09 12.14
N GLU A 149 -4.09 19.31 12.08
CA GLU A 149 -4.62 19.87 10.84
C GLU A 149 -3.52 19.98 9.77
N GLU A 150 -2.30 20.31 10.19
CA GLU A 150 -1.15 20.39 9.29
C GLU A 150 -0.83 19.03 8.67
N GLU A 151 -0.87 17.97 9.47
CA GLU A 151 -0.65 16.62 8.97
C GLU A 151 -1.71 16.22 7.94
N ILE A 152 -2.98 16.56 8.19
CA ILE A 152 -4.07 16.27 7.25
C ILE A 152 -3.84 17.03 5.94
N LEU A 153 -3.42 18.29 6.01
CA LEU A 153 -3.11 19.07 4.83
C LEU A 153 -1.95 18.47 4.04
N GLU A 154 -0.91 18.01 4.74
CA GLU A 154 0.20 17.29 4.13
C GLU A 154 -0.27 16.01 3.43
N ALA A 155 -1.23 15.29 4.02
CA ALA A 155 -1.80 14.10 3.42
C ALA A 155 -2.49 14.42 2.08
N TYR A 156 -3.25 15.51 2.01
CA TYR A 156 -3.88 15.95 0.76
C TYR A 156 -2.83 16.32 -0.29
N HIS A 157 -1.79 17.05 0.09
CA HIS A 157 -0.69 17.38 -0.81
C HIS A 157 0.01 16.13 -1.33
N TYR A 158 0.21 15.16 -0.45
CA TYR A 158 0.84 13.89 -0.80
C TYR A 158 0.00 13.10 -1.80
N ILE A 159 -1.32 13.08 -1.61
CA ILE A 159 -2.24 12.42 -2.54
C ILE A 159 -2.11 13.01 -3.94
N ASP A 160 -2.05 14.33 -4.03
CA ASP A 160 -1.86 15.01 -5.31
C ASP A 160 -0.51 14.66 -5.94
N LYS A 161 0.53 14.59 -5.13
CA LYS A 161 1.87 14.19 -5.59
C LYS A 161 1.85 12.77 -6.16
N ILE A 162 1.23 11.82 -5.44
CA ILE A 162 1.16 10.41 -5.88
C ILE A 162 0.36 10.29 -7.18
N LYS A 163 -0.75 10.99 -7.28
CA LYS A 163 -1.55 11.02 -8.53
C LYS A 163 -0.70 11.53 -9.70
N GLY A 164 0.11 12.56 -9.44
CA GLY A 164 1.04 13.10 -10.42
C GLY A 164 2.09 12.10 -10.87
N LEU A 165 2.66 11.34 -9.93
CA LEU A 165 3.66 10.31 -10.22
C LEU A 165 3.08 9.21 -11.12
N VAL A 166 1.86 8.77 -10.85
CA VAL A 166 1.18 7.76 -11.67
C VAL A 166 0.98 8.28 -13.10
N THR A 167 0.52 9.54 -13.24
CA THR A 167 0.30 10.16 -14.53
C THR A 167 1.61 10.32 -15.31
N GLU A 168 2.67 10.77 -14.64
CA GLU A 168 3.99 10.96 -15.25
C GLU A 168 4.59 9.65 -15.78
N GLU A 169 4.46 8.56 -15.02
CA GLU A 169 4.93 7.26 -15.46
C GLU A 169 4.19 6.77 -16.70
N LEU A 170 2.88 7.02 -16.80
CA LEU A 170 2.08 6.68 -17.97
C LEU A 170 2.55 7.43 -19.22
N VAL A 171 2.97 8.69 -19.06
CA VAL A 171 3.42 9.53 -20.16
C VAL A 171 4.82 9.13 -20.65
N LYS A 172 5.68 8.63 -19.77
CA LYS A 172 7.04 8.19 -20.11
C LYS A 172 7.08 6.96 -21.01
N ASP A 173 6.04 6.17 -20.99
CA ASP A 173 5.91 4.98 -21.82
C ASP A 173 5.24 5.33 -23.16
#